data_2eaf426e054d5b898cb6397ef62728f2
#
_entry.id   2eaf426e054d5b898cb6397ef62728f2
#
_cell.length_a   1.000
_cell.length_b   1.000
_cell.length_c   1.000
_cell.angle_alpha   90.00
_cell.angle_beta   90.00
_cell.angle_gamma   90.00
#
_symmetry.space_group_name_H-M   'P 1'
#
loop_
_entity.id
_entity.type
_entity.pdbx_description
1 polymer ?
#
loop_
_entity_poly.entity_id
_entity_poly.type
_entity_poly.pdbx_seq_one_letter_code
_entity_poly.pdbx_strand_id
1 'polypeptide(L)'
;MGNLYVSDFPNAGSGSPWVNFDLSLTGCQNMNTVRATFSGTADGQTYYANTGNAGGIKIEIQDRDGSNASYHNGMFKTLNVQNNNATFNLKARAVSKGQVTPGNISSVITVTYTYA
;
A
#
# COMPACT_ATOMS: atom_id res chain seq x y z
N MET A 1 -2.75 -0.03 11.23
CA MET A 1 -1.34 -0.32 11.56
C MET A 1 -1.05 -0.40 13.06
N GLY A 2 -2.04 -0.39 13.90
CA GLY A 2 -1.86 -0.39 15.34
C GLY A 2 -1.23 0.91 15.87
N ASN A 3 -0.71 0.85 17.08
CA ASN A 3 -0.12 2.03 17.72
C ASN A 3 1.34 2.17 17.32
N LEU A 4 1.71 3.32 16.78
CA LEU A 4 3.08 3.67 16.45
C LEU A 4 3.51 4.88 17.31
N TYR A 5 4.79 4.92 17.63
CA TYR A 5 5.36 5.96 18.51
C TYR A 5 6.43 6.75 17.76
N VAL A 6 6.65 7.99 18.16
CA VAL A 6 7.72 8.83 17.59
C VAL A 6 9.07 8.11 17.64
N SER A 7 9.32 7.33 18.70
CA SER A 7 10.55 6.55 18.85
C SER A 7 10.73 5.46 17.78
N ASP A 8 9.65 5.06 17.07
CA ASP A 8 9.73 4.13 15.96
C ASP A 8 10.37 4.75 14.71
N PHE A 9 10.52 6.07 14.69
CA PHE A 9 11.02 6.83 13.55
C PHE A 9 12.21 7.72 13.97
N PRO A 10 13.36 7.11 14.34
CA PRO A 10 14.49 7.91 14.86
C PRO A 10 15.13 8.79 13.79
N ASN A 11 15.02 8.45 12.52
CA ASN A 11 15.67 9.16 11.41
C ASN A 11 14.76 9.24 10.19
N ALA A 12 15.05 10.18 9.29
CA ALA A 12 14.41 10.22 7.98
C ALA A 12 14.65 8.90 7.25
N GLY A 13 13.62 8.34 6.66
CA GLY A 13 13.67 7.04 6.00
C GLY A 13 13.41 5.84 6.91
N SER A 14 13.29 6.05 8.23
CA SER A 14 12.92 4.97 9.14
C SER A 14 11.49 4.50 8.84
N GLY A 15 11.28 3.19 8.76
CA GLY A 15 9.98 2.60 8.51
C GLY A 15 9.43 1.90 9.75
N SER A 16 8.10 1.93 9.92
CA SER A 16 7.42 1.10 10.89
C SER A 16 7.50 -0.37 10.47
N PRO A 17 7.16 -1.33 11.36
CA PRO A 17 6.99 -2.70 10.93
C PRO A 17 5.97 -2.82 9.80
N TRP A 18 6.20 -3.75 8.88
CA TRP A 18 5.27 -4.02 7.80
C TRP A 18 3.99 -4.64 8.34
N VAL A 19 2.85 -4.22 7.81
CA VAL A 19 1.54 -4.82 8.06
C VAL A 19 1.09 -5.49 6.77
N ASN A 20 0.85 -6.79 6.83
CA ASN A 20 0.40 -7.58 5.68
C ASN A 20 -1.10 -7.42 5.49
N PHE A 21 -1.52 -7.32 4.24
CA PHE A 21 -2.94 -7.35 3.90
C PHE A 21 -3.13 -7.95 2.51
N ASP A 22 -4.32 -8.46 2.27
CA ASP A 22 -4.65 -9.11 1.01
C ASP A 22 -5.86 -8.44 0.39
N LEU A 23 -5.85 -8.36 -0.96
CA LEU A 23 -7.02 -7.99 -1.73
C LEU A 23 -7.48 -9.24 -2.47
N SER A 24 -8.60 -9.81 -2.03
CA SER A 24 -9.10 -11.07 -2.58
C SER A 24 -10.34 -10.83 -3.41
N LEU A 25 -10.33 -11.37 -4.64
CA LEU A 25 -11.45 -11.32 -5.55
C LEU A 25 -11.94 -12.74 -5.78
N THR A 26 -13.26 -12.92 -5.71
CA THR A 26 -13.91 -14.23 -5.91
C THR A 26 -14.95 -14.11 -7.00
N GLY A 27 -15.36 -15.25 -7.56
CA GLY A 27 -16.39 -15.26 -8.59
C GLY A 27 -15.96 -14.65 -9.91
N CYS A 28 -14.67 -14.66 -10.25
CA CYS A 28 -14.13 -14.13 -11.51
C CYS A 28 -14.37 -15.10 -12.66
N GLN A 29 -15.63 -15.36 -12.99
CA GLN A 29 -16.02 -16.32 -14.01
C GLN A 29 -15.76 -15.77 -15.42
N ASN A 30 -15.28 -16.63 -16.31
CA ASN A 30 -15.02 -16.31 -17.72
C ASN A 30 -13.96 -15.20 -17.89
N MET A 31 -13.04 -15.07 -16.92
CA MET A 31 -11.96 -14.10 -16.93
C MET A 31 -10.63 -14.81 -16.79
N ASN A 32 -9.66 -14.40 -17.59
CA ASN A 32 -8.32 -14.98 -17.56
C ASN A 32 -7.39 -14.21 -16.65
N THR A 33 -7.52 -12.88 -16.62
CA THR A 33 -6.65 -12.00 -15.84
C THR A 33 -7.45 -10.91 -15.16
N VAL A 34 -6.88 -10.38 -14.07
CA VAL A 34 -7.37 -9.19 -13.40
C VAL A 34 -6.20 -8.25 -13.13
N ARG A 35 -6.40 -6.97 -13.42
CA ARG A 35 -5.42 -5.92 -13.15
C ARG A 35 -5.95 -5.04 -12.04
N ALA A 36 -5.15 -4.84 -10.99
CA ALA A 36 -5.42 -3.86 -9.96
C ALA A 36 -4.56 -2.63 -10.21
N THR A 37 -5.19 -1.47 -10.35
CA THR A 37 -4.52 -0.19 -10.52
C THR A 37 -4.69 0.62 -9.26
N PHE A 38 -3.59 1.13 -8.70
CA PHE A 38 -3.56 1.84 -7.43
C PHE A 38 -3.52 3.34 -7.67
N SER A 39 -4.34 4.08 -6.95
CA SER A 39 -4.34 5.54 -7.01
C SER A 39 -4.61 6.14 -5.64
N GLY A 40 -4.04 7.31 -5.40
CA GLY A 40 -4.20 8.04 -4.15
C GLY A 40 -3.40 9.33 -4.19
N THR A 41 -3.47 10.12 -3.12
CA THR A 41 -2.67 11.33 -3.02
C THR A 41 -1.21 10.96 -2.85
N ALA A 42 -0.37 11.35 -3.79
CA ALA A 42 1.05 11.02 -3.78
C ALA A 42 1.84 11.92 -2.83
N ASP A 43 2.87 11.34 -2.22
CA ASP A 43 3.89 12.09 -1.48
C ASP A 43 5.26 11.68 -2.06
N GLY A 44 5.69 12.39 -3.08
CA GLY A 44 6.84 12.01 -3.87
C GLY A 44 6.48 10.94 -4.90
N GLN A 45 7.50 10.22 -5.40
CA GLN A 45 7.34 9.33 -6.55
C GLN A 45 6.82 7.95 -6.18
N THR A 46 7.10 7.46 -4.97
CA THR A 46 6.84 6.06 -4.60
C THR A 46 6.03 5.90 -3.32
N TYR A 47 5.47 6.99 -2.79
CA TYR A 47 4.76 6.98 -1.51
C TYR A 47 3.42 7.67 -1.62
N TYR A 48 2.53 7.36 -0.67
CA TYR A 48 1.26 8.05 -0.50
C TYR A 48 1.33 9.02 0.67
N ALA A 49 0.60 10.11 0.55
CA ALA A 49 0.53 11.11 1.60
C ALA A 49 -0.24 10.58 2.81
N ASN A 50 0.23 10.93 4.01
CA ASN A 50 -0.57 10.77 5.22
C ASN A 50 -1.62 11.88 5.27
N THR A 51 -2.89 11.52 5.28
CA THR A 51 -4.01 12.45 5.39
C THR A 51 -4.44 12.67 6.83
N GLY A 52 -3.87 11.92 7.78
CA GLY A 52 -4.04 12.16 9.20
C GLY A 52 -3.20 13.34 9.67
N ASN A 53 -3.26 13.64 10.96
CA ASN A 53 -2.61 14.82 11.52
C ASN A 53 -1.18 14.57 12.05
N ALA A 54 -0.68 13.35 12.00
CA ALA A 54 0.73 13.08 12.31
C ALA A 54 1.62 13.75 11.27
N GLY A 55 2.64 14.49 11.72
CA GLY A 55 3.57 15.17 10.83
C GLY A 55 4.78 14.32 10.48
N GLY A 56 5.37 14.56 9.30
CA GLY A 56 6.61 13.93 8.87
C GLY A 56 6.47 12.46 8.47
N ILE A 57 5.28 12.02 8.06
CA ILE A 57 4.97 10.63 7.72
C ILE A 57 4.48 10.52 6.29
N LYS A 58 4.91 9.50 5.60
CA LYS A 58 4.37 9.04 4.30
C LYS A 58 4.10 7.55 4.36
N ILE A 59 3.30 7.03 3.43
CA ILE A 59 2.85 5.64 3.43
C ILE A 59 3.47 4.90 2.25
N GLU A 60 3.98 3.71 2.50
CA GLU A 60 4.55 2.84 1.47
C GLU A 60 3.74 1.56 1.36
N ILE A 61 3.42 1.16 0.11
CA ILE A 61 2.77 -0.11 -0.18
C ILE A 61 3.66 -0.90 -1.13
N GLN A 62 3.91 -2.16 -0.79
CA GLN A 62 4.72 -3.06 -1.59
C GLN A 62 4.05 -4.41 -1.77
N ASP A 63 4.48 -5.11 -2.79
CA ASP A 63 4.11 -6.49 -3.02
C ASP A 63 4.77 -7.40 -1.98
N ARG A 64 4.05 -8.44 -1.57
CA ARG A 64 4.54 -9.44 -0.61
C ARG A 64 4.94 -10.75 -1.31
N ASP A 65 5.00 -10.74 -2.63
CA ASP A 65 5.28 -11.95 -3.42
C ASP A 65 6.78 -12.24 -3.60
N GLY A 66 7.65 -11.45 -2.97
CA GLY A 66 9.09 -11.58 -3.08
C GLY A 66 9.73 -10.56 -4.02
N SER A 67 8.97 -9.90 -4.88
CA SER A 67 9.49 -8.86 -5.78
C SER A 67 9.74 -7.53 -5.06
N ASN A 68 9.03 -7.29 -3.95
CA ASN A 68 9.04 -6.02 -3.22
C ASN A 68 8.74 -4.81 -4.11
N ALA A 69 7.93 -5.01 -5.15
CA ALA A 69 7.53 -3.92 -6.03
C ALA A 69 6.68 -2.91 -5.28
N SER A 70 6.96 -1.62 -5.47
CA SER A 70 6.21 -0.54 -4.83
C SER A 70 4.96 -0.22 -5.66
N TYR A 71 3.81 -0.12 -4.99
CA TYR A 71 2.54 0.25 -5.63
C TYR A 71 2.14 1.67 -5.26
N HIS A 72 2.85 2.63 -5.81
CA HIS A 72 2.52 4.04 -5.67
C HIS A 72 1.41 4.44 -6.65
N ASN A 73 1.00 5.71 -6.59
CA ASN A 73 -0.06 6.24 -7.45
C ASN A 73 0.23 5.95 -8.92
N GLY A 74 -0.71 5.32 -9.60
CA GLY A 74 -0.63 4.98 -11.02
C GLY A 74 -0.04 3.60 -11.32
N MET A 75 0.49 2.91 -10.32
CA MET A 75 1.04 1.57 -10.52
C MET A 75 -0.06 0.51 -10.60
N PHE A 76 0.23 -0.57 -11.30
CA PHE A 76 -0.71 -1.67 -11.42
C PHE A 76 0.00 -3.01 -11.30
N LYS A 77 -0.78 -4.04 -10.97
CA LYS A 77 -0.36 -5.44 -11.01
C LYS A 77 -1.42 -6.27 -11.67
N THR A 78 -1.01 -7.20 -12.52
CA THR A 78 -1.90 -8.15 -13.21
C THR A 78 -1.67 -9.54 -12.66
N LEU A 79 -2.76 -10.24 -12.32
CA LEU A 79 -2.72 -11.63 -11.89
C LEU A 79 -3.54 -12.49 -12.82
N ASN A 80 -3.13 -13.76 -12.95
CA ASN A 80 -3.95 -14.78 -13.59
C ASN A 80 -5.05 -15.21 -12.64
N VAL A 81 -6.27 -15.35 -13.17
CA VAL A 81 -7.40 -15.86 -12.40
C VAL A 81 -7.26 -17.38 -12.30
N GLN A 82 -7.33 -17.92 -11.09
CA GLN A 82 -7.25 -19.35 -10.82
C GLN A 82 -8.46 -19.78 -10.02
N ASN A 83 -9.17 -20.80 -10.49
CA ASN A 83 -10.38 -21.31 -9.83
C ASN A 83 -11.40 -20.19 -9.57
N ASN A 84 -11.53 -19.26 -10.52
CA ASN A 84 -12.41 -18.09 -10.46
C ASN A 84 -12.02 -17.09 -9.33
N ASN A 85 -10.79 -17.14 -8.84
CA ASN A 85 -10.31 -16.29 -7.76
C ASN A 85 -8.99 -15.64 -8.12
N ALA A 86 -8.72 -14.49 -7.52
CA ALA A 86 -7.42 -13.83 -7.58
C ALA A 86 -7.16 -13.14 -6.24
N THR A 87 -5.95 -13.26 -5.72
CA THR A 87 -5.56 -12.63 -4.46
C THR A 87 -4.27 -11.86 -4.64
N PHE A 88 -4.30 -10.57 -4.31
CA PHE A 88 -3.13 -9.69 -4.27
C PHE A 88 -2.59 -9.67 -2.85
N ASN A 89 -1.39 -10.18 -2.64
CA ASN A 89 -0.72 -10.21 -1.33
C ASN A 89 0.16 -8.99 -1.21
N LEU A 90 -0.16 -8.11 -0.29
CA LEU A 90 0.46 -6.79 -0.16
C LEU A 90 0.92 -6.54 1.27
N LYS A 91 1.74 -5.52 1.45
CA LYS A 91 2.16 -5.03 2.76
C LYS A 91 2.25 -3.51 2.73
N ALA A 92 2.08 -2.89 3.89
CA ALA A 92 2.13 -1.44 4.05
C ALA A 92 2.90 -1.07 5.30
N ARG A 93 3.53 0.11 5.28
CA ARG A 93 4.17 0.70 6.46
C ARG A 93 4.15 2.22 6.37
N ALA A 94 4.35 2.86 7.52
CA ALA A 94 4.60 4.28 7.61
C ALA A 94 6.11 4.52 7.55
N VAL A 95 6.53 5.58 6.85
CA VAL A 95 7.94 5.94 6.68
C VAL A 95 8.14 7.40 7.08
N SER A 96 9.20 7.65 7.82
CA SER A 96 9.54 9.01 8.26
C SER A 96 10.13 9.83 7.11
N LYS A 97 9.68 11.10 6.99
CA LYS A 97 10.27 12.08 6.08
C LYS A 97 11.29 12.97 6.78
N GLY A 98 11.42 12.85 8.10
CA GLY A 98 12.26 13.70 8.93
C GLY A 98 11.73 13.68 10.35
N GLN A 99 11.52 14.86 10.93
CA GLN A 99 10.95 14.96 12.27
C GLN A 99 9.48 14.53 12.26
N VAL A 100 9.16 13.50 13.05
CA VAL A 100 7.81 12.96 13.17
C VAL A 100 7.14 13.60 14.39
N THR A 101 5.88 14.02 14.21
CA THR A 101 5.05 14.52 15.31
C THR A 101 3.91 13.55 15.58
N PRO A 102 3.45 13.41 16.85
CA PRO A 102 2.33 12.52 17.17
C PRO A 102 1.04 12.93 16.48
N GLY A 103 0.20 11.95 16.19
CA GLY A 103 -1.09 12.18 15.58
C GLY A 103 -1.59 10.94 14.86
N ASN A 104 -2.64 11.11 14.08
CA ASN A 104 -3.24 10.02 13.31
C ASN A 104 -2.50 9.79 12.01
N ILE A 105 -2.41 8.51 11.63
CA ILE A 105 -1.88 8.08 10.34
C ILE A 105 -3.03 7.49 9.56
N SER A 106 -3.32 8.03 8.39
CA SER A 106 -4.41 7.59 7.53
C SER A 106 -4.07 7.88 6.08
N SER A 107 -4.50 7.02 5.19
CA SER A 107 -4.38 7.24 3.75
C SER A 107 -5.56 6.58 3.06
N VAL A 108 -6.12 7.27 2.07
CA VAL A 108 -7.19 6.72 1.23
C VAL A 108 -6.56 6.35 -0.11
N ILE A 109 -6.59 5.05 -0.42
CA ILE A 109 -6.03 4.52 -1.65
C ILE A 109 -7.15 3.79 -2.38
N THR A 110 -7.38 4.19 -3.62
CA THR A 110 -8.39 3.57 -4.48
C THR A 110 -7.74 2.50 -5.31
N VAL A 111 -8.35 1.31 -5.33
CA VAL A 111 -7.91 0.21 -6.18
C VAL A 111 -8.99 -0.04 -7.21
N THR A 112 -8.64 0.10 -8.48
CA THR A 112 -9.55 -0.14 -9.59
C THR A 112 -9.18 -1.45 -10.26
N TYR A 113 -10.16 -2.35 -10.40
CA TYR A 113 -9.94 -3.66 -11.01
C TYR A 113 -10.42 -3.65 -12.46
N THR A 114 -9.57 -4.15 -13.36
CA THR A 114 -9.89 -4.33 -14.77
C THR A 114 -9.73 -5.81 -15.09
N TYR A 115 -10.76 -6.40 -15.70
CA TYR A 115 -10.80 -7.82 -16.01
C TYR A 115 -10.60 -8.05 -17.51
N ALA A 116 -9.96 -9.14 -17.83
CA ALA A 116 -9.76 -9.55 -19.24
C ALA A 116 -9.94 -11.06 -19.44
#